data_5f8e0f824e9ec02cfe83d6a7e226fd5a
#
_entry.id   5f8e0f824e9ec02cfe83d6a7e226fd5a
#
_cell.length_a   1.000
_cell.length_b   1.000
_cell.length_c   1.000
_cell.angle_alpha   90.00
_cell.angle_beta   90.00
_cell.angle_gamma   90.00
#
_symmetry.space_group_name_H-M   'P 1'
#
loop_
_entity.id
_entity.type
_entity.pdbx_description
1 polymer ?
#
loop_
_entity_poly.entity_id
_entity_poly.type
_entity_poly.pdbx_seq_one_letter_code
_entity_poly.pdbx_strand_id
1 'polypeptide(L)'
;CIRDRVGKTLFLGHLELIAYENPAFGEQLDDLMQQYRLSPACKVACSADGITLAQEDTTKTVEQLRQAEHAGQLPETDLFTILREWDTASGTALVPLMTEDGFSAAIATKTNLSAALSPDAVSGLCWLRGDNYPEQFSTESGSYTVSSAKTQLSAEKLPDGFHVTAAIFLEGEGDFEAASQEIARLCQAAFRETVSEYHADVFDVEPCLWSQCYKDMEQSDWKTAAGQMHFSVQVNPHKNML
;
A
#
# COMPACT_ATOMS: atom_id res chain seq x y z
N CYS A 1 -14.72 -0.88 -23.75
CA CYS A 1 -16.15 -1.20 -23.70
C CYS A 1 -16.37 -2.66 -24.11
N ILE A 2 -16.54 -3.55 -23.14
CA ILE A 2 -16.86 -4.95 -23.41
C ILE A 2 -18.36 -5.02 -23.69
N ARG A 3 -18.75 -4.77 -24.93
CA ARG A 3 -20.10 -5.08 -25.38
C ARG A 3 -20.09 -6.48 -25.99
N ASP A 4 -20.75 -7.40 -25.29
CA ASP A 4 -21.05 -8.70 -25.87
C ASP A 4 -21.92 -8.52 -27.12
N ARG A 5 -21.37 -8.88 -28.28
CA ARG A 5 -22.10 -8.90 -29.55
C ARG A 5 -23.06 -10.10 -29.66
N VAL A 6 -23.12 -10.95 -28.67
CA VAL A 6 -23.82 -12.26 -28.71
C VAL A 6 -24.94 -12.37 -27.69
N GLY A 7 -25.20 -11.33 -26.86
CA GLY A 7 -26.28 -11.32 -25.85
C GLY A 7 -26.10 -12.31 -24.69
N LYS A 8 -24.86 -12.77 -24.44
CA LYS A 8 -24.54 -13.66 -23.32
C LYS A 8 -23.86 -12.87 -22.20
N THR A 9 -24.20 -13.16 -20.94
CA THR A 9 -23.52 -12.58 -19.79
C THR A 9 -22.07 -13.04 -19.77
N LEU A 10 -21.14 -12.10 -19.78
CA LEU A 10 -19.71 -12.39 -19.69
C LEU A 10 -19.36 -12.80 -18.25
N PHE A 11 -18.70 -13.93 -18.08
CA PHE A 11 -18.21 -14.36 -16.77
C PHE A 11 -16.75 -13.89 -16.62
N LEU A 12 -16.51 -12.94 -15.73
CA LEU A 12 -15.19 -12.35 -15.45
C LEU A 12 -14.51 -12.93 -14.20
N GLY A 13 -14.95 -14.07 -13.71
CA GLY A 13 -14.40 -14.70 -12.51
C GLY A 13 -12.93 -15.15 -12.61
N HIS A 14 -12.39 -15.17 -13.82
CA HIS A 14 -10.97 -15.48 -14.09
C HIS A 14 -10.18 -14.24 -14.55
N LEU A 15 -10.72 -13.05 -14.36
CA LEU A 15 -9.99 -11.81 -14.64
C LEU A 15 -8.83 -11.68 -13.65
N GLU A 16 -7.61 -11.58 -14.14
CA GLU A 16 -6.40 -11.50 -13.32
C GLU A 16 -5.93 -10.06 -13.10
N LEU A 17 -6.24 -9.16 -14.04
CA LEU A 17 -5.84 -7.76 -13.99
C LEU A 17 -6.94 -6.85 -14.49
N ILE A 18 -7.17 -5.77 -13.75
CA ILE A 18 -7.90 -4.60 -14.18
C ILE A 18 -6.89 -3.46 -14.31
N ALA A 19 -6.68 -3.01 -15.53
CA ALA A 19 -5.78 -1.91 -15.81
C ALA A 19 -6.55 -0.71 -16.34
N TYR A 20 -6.24 0.48 -15.87
CA TYR A 20 -6.96 1.70 -16.19
C TYR A 20 -6.04 2.91 -16.37
N GLU A 21 -6.47 3.85 -17.22
CA GLU A 21 -5.76 5.09 -17.54
C GLU A 21 -6.50 6.33 -16.99
N ASN A 22 -7.74 6.17 -16.56
CA ASN A 22 -8.58 7.29 -16.10
C ASN A 22 -8.64 7.35 -14.56
N PRO A 23 -8.27 8.47 -13.92
CA PRO A 23 -8.38 8.65 -12.47
C PRO A 23 -9.79 8.44 -11.89
N ALA A 24 -10.85 8.64 -12.67
CA ALA A 24 -12.24 8.39 -12.26
C ALA A 24 -12.64 6.90 -12.29
N PHE A 25 -11.70 5.99 -12.38
CA PHE A 25 -11.94 4.56 -12.46
C PHE A 25 -12.68 3.98 -11.24
N GLY A 26 -12.47 4.56 -10.06
CA GLY A 26 -13.11 4.07 -8.84
C GLY A 26 -14.64 4.03 -8.92
N GLU A 27 -15.28 5.01 -9.56
CA GLU A 27 -16.72 5.01 -9.82
C GLU A 27 -17.13 3.91 -10.80
N GLN A 28 -16.31 3.67 -11.83
CA GLN A 28 -16.54 2.60 -12.80
C GLN A 28 -16.34 1.21 -12.21
N LEU A 29 -15.45 1.09 -11.22
CA LEU A 29 -15.19 -0.17 -10.54
C LEU A 29 -16.40 -0.64 -9.72
N ASP A 30 -17.10 0.27 -9.04
CA ASP A 30 -18.35 -0.03 -8.35
C ASP A 30 -19.41 -0.60 -9.32
N ASP A 31 -19.53 0.00 -10.50
CA ASP A 31 -20.44 -0.49 -11.56
C ASP A 31 -20.01 -1.87 -12.08
N LEU A 32 -18.73 -2.09 -12.29
CA LEU A 32 -18.19 -3.38 -12.72
C LEU A 32 -18.45 -4.48 -11.68
N MET A 33 -18.26 -4.16 -10.40
CA MET A 33 -18.52 -5.08 -9.30
C MET A 33 -20.00 -5.48 -9.21
N GLN A 34 -20.92 -4.54 -9.45
CA GLN A 34 -22.36 -4.82 -9.44
C GLN A 34 -22.80 -5.67 -10.65
N GLN A 35 -22.16 -5.47 -11.79
CA GLN A 35 -22.53 -6.16 -13.04
C GLN A 35 -21.85 -7.53 -13.17
N TYR A 36 -20.68 -7.70 -12.65
CA TYR A 36 -19.83 -8.88 -12.83
C TYR A 36 -19.32 -9.41 -11.51
N ARG A 37 -19.17 -10.74 -11.41
CA ARG A 37 -18.54 -11.39 -10.26
C ARG A 37 -17.03 -11.40 -10.48
N LEU A 38 -16.37 -10.32 -10.07
CA LEU A 38 -14.91 -10.21 -10.11
C LEU A 38 -14.28 -11.03 -8.98
N SER A 39 -13.08 -11.56 -9.23
CA SER A 39 -12.28 -12.18 -8.17
C SER A 39 -11.77 -11.09 -7.21
N PRO A 40 -11.91 -11.25 -5.88
CA PRO A 40 -11.30 -10.35 -4.90
C PRO A 40 -9.78 -10.23 -5.06
N ALA A 41 -9.12 -11.31 -5.48
CA ALA A 41 -7.67 -11.37 -5.72
C ALA A 41 -7.26 -10.86 -7.12
N CYS A 42 -8.18 -10.25 -7.87
CA CYS A 42 -7.84 -9.61 -9.14
C CYS A 42 -6.88 -8.45 -8.89
N LYS A 43 -5.77 -8.41 -9.60
CA LYS A 43 -4.84 -7.28 -9.53
C LYS A 43 -5.46 -6.05 -10.19
N VAL A 44 -5.10 -4.88 -9.66
CA VAL A 44 -5.52 -3.59 -10.19
C VAL A 44 -4.27 -2.74 -10.40
N ALA A 45 -4.14 -2.10 -11.55
CA ALA A 45 -3.03 -1.21 -11.82
C ALA A 45 -3.48 0.02 -12.61
N CYS A 46 -2.90 1.17 -12.31
CA CYS A 46 -3.09 2.40 -13.06
C CYS A 46 -1.92 2.63 -14.01
N SER A 47 -2.16 3.19 -15.17
CA SER A 47 -1.12 3.64 -16.09
C SER A 47 -0.88 5.14 -15.93
N ALA A 48 0.40 5.54 -15.82
CA ALA A 48 0.78 6.93 -15.89
C ALA A 48 1.00 7.35 -17.35
N ASP A 49 0.66 8.61 -17.66
CA ASP A 49 1.09 9.33 -18.88
C ASP A 49 0.90 8.60 -20.23
N GLY A 50 -0.23 7.89 -20.41
CA GLY A 50 -0.62 7.36 -21.72
C GLY A 50 0.21 6.17 -22.19
N ILE A 51 0.84 5.42 -21.28
CA ILE A 51 1.33 4.08 -21.59
C ILE A 51 0.11 3.26 -21.97
N THR A 52 0.00 2.94 -23.27
CA THR A 52 -1.18 2.24 -23.78
C THR A 52 -1.12 0.79 -23.37
N LEU A 53 -1.75 0.46 -22.24
CA LEU A 53 -1.91 -0.91 -21.73
C LEU A 53 -2.46 -1.89 -22.78
N ALA A 54 -3.16 -1.37 -23.80
CA ALA A 54 -3.68 -2.15 -24.91
C ALA A 54 -2.60 -2.74 -25.85
N GLN A 55 -1.35 -2.33 -25.75
CA GLN A 55 -0.24 -2.78 -26.60
C GLN A 55 0.68 -3.79 -25.90
N GLU A 56 0.54 -3.97 -24.59
CA GLU A 56 1.39 -4.89 -23.84
C GLU A 56 0.75 -6.27 -23.69
N ASP A 57 1.58 -7.29 -23.57
CA ASP A 57 1.17 -8.64 -23.20
C ASP A 57 0.70 -8.62 -21.73
N THR A 58 -0.63 -8.61 -21.53
CA THR A 58 -1.26 -8.53 -20.21
C THR A 58 -0.81 -9.64 -19.25
N THR A 59 -0.48 -10.83 -19.77
CA THR A 59 0.04 -11.95 -18.97
C THR A 59 1.41 -11.58 -18.38
N LYS A 60 2.27 -10.99 -19.20
CA LYS A 60 3.59 -10.53 -18.78
C LYS A 60 3.49 -9.42 -17.74
N THR A 61 2.56 -8.47 -17.94
CA THR A 61 2.32 -7.38 -16.98
C THR A 61 1.90 -7.91 -15.60
N VAL A 62 0.96 -8.87 -15.55
CA VAL A 62 0.54 -9.51 -14.29
C VAL A 62 1.71 -10.22 -13.61
N GLU A 63 2.53 -10.92 -14.38
CA GLU A 63 3.68 -11.63 -13.84
C GLU A 63 4.74 -10.67 -13.29
N GLN A 64 5.03 -9.59 -14.00
CA GLN A 64 5.94 -8.54 -13.54
C GLN A 64 5.45 -7.85 -12.27
N LEU A 65 4.14 -7.53 -12.19
CA LEU A 65 3.52 -6.95 -11.00
C LEU A 65 3.69 -7.89 -9.79
N ARG A 66 3.34 -9.17 -9.94
CA ARG A 66 3.51 -10.18 -8.89
C ARG A 66 4.97 -10.35 -8.48
N GLN A 67 5.90 -10.30 -9.43
CA GLN A 67 7.33 -10.37 -9.13
C GLN A 67 7.81 -9.16 -8.34
N ALA A 68 7.38 -7.94 -8.68
CA ALA A 68 7.70 -6.73 -7.94
C ALA A 68 7.16 -6.76 -6.50
N GLU A 69 5.92 -7.22 -6.32
CA GLU A 69 5.31 -7.42 -5.00
C GLU A 69 6.09 -8.47 -4.19
N HIS A 70 6.40 -9.61 -4.80
CA HIS A 70 7.11 -10.71 -4.12
C HIS A 70 8.55 -10.36 -3.74
N ALA A 71 9.19 -9.49 -4.53
CA ALA A 71 10.51 -8.97 -4.26
C ALA A 71 10.54 -7.84 -3.21
N GLY A 72 9.41 -7.46 -2.65
CA GLY A 72 9.29 -6.33 -1.70
C GLY A 72 9.62 -4.97 -2.33
N GLN A 73 9.49 -4.86 -3.64
CA GLN A 73 9.67 -3.62 -4.40
C GLN A 73 8.36 -2.82 -4.51
N LEU A 74 7.23 -3.48 -4.26
CA LEU A 74 5.90 -2.91 -4.29
C LEU A 74 5.06 -3.58 -3.20
N PRO A 75 4.25 -2.85 -2.43
CA PRO A 75 3.30 -3.45 -1.50
C PRO A 75 2.27 -4.29 -2.24
N GLU A 76 1.91 -5.44 -1.69
CA GLU A 76 0.88 -6.28 -2.29
C GLU A 76 -0.47 -5.58 -2.27
N THR A 77 -1.12 -5.52 -3.45
CA THR A 77 -2.44 -4.95 -3.61
C THR A 77 -3.28 -5.81 -4.53
N ASP A 78 -4.56 -5.91 -4.20
CA ASP A 78 -5.57 -6.54 -5.02
C ASP A 78 -6.88 -5.74 -4.95
N LEU A 79 -7.86 -6.17 -5.71
CA LEU A 79 -9.16 -5.52 -5.78
C LEU A 79 -9.81 -5.39 -4.39
N PHE A 80 -9.72 -6.45 -3.56
CA PHE A 80 -10.32 -6.45 -2.22
C PHE A 80 -9.63 -5.41 -1.31
N THR A 81 -8.31 -5.37 -1.34
CA THR A 81 -7.51 -4.41 -0.56
C THR A 81 -7.85 -2.98 -0.93
N ILE A 82 -7.90 -2.66 -2.23
CA ILE A 82 -8.24 -1.31 -2.72
C ILE A 82 -9.66 -0.90 -2.31
N LEU A 83 -10.64 -1.79 -2.44
CA LEU A 83 -12.03 -1.51 -2.04
C LEU A 83 -12.14 -1.30 -0.53
N ARG A 84 -11.45 -2.11 0.27
CA ARG A 84 -11.39 -1.96 1.73
C ARG A 84 -10.79 -0.61 2.14
N GLU A 85 -9.70 -0.21 1.51
CA GLU A 85 -9.04 1.06 1.77
C GLU A 85 -9.92 2.26 1.38
N TRP A 86 -10.62 2.20 0.25
CA TRP A 86 -11.60 3.23 -0.13
C TRP A 86 -12.81 3.34 0.81
N ASP A 87 -13.14 2.28 1.54
CA ASP A 87 -14.26 2.26 2.50
C ASP A 87 -13.85 2.78 3.90
N THR A 88 -12.58 3.18 4.07
CA THR A 88 -12.10 3.86 5.29
C THR A 88 -12.49 5.33 5.30
N ALA A 89 -12.33 6.01 6.44
CA ALA A 89 -12.59 7.44 6.54
C ALA A 89 -11.63 8.29 5.70
N SER A 90 -10.47 7.77 5.35
CA SER A 90 -9.54 8.43 4.42
C SER A 90 -10.11 8.50 3.00
N GLY A 91 -10.93 7.52 2.60
CA GLY A 91 -11.47 7.39 1.25
C GLY A 91 -10.41 7.22 0.16
N THR A 92 -9.22 6.74 0.54
CA THR A 92 -8.04 6.60 -0.32
C THR A 92 -7.55 5.17 -0.33
N ALA A 93 -6.92 4.76 -1.42
CA ALA A 93 -6.28 3.47 -1.54
C ALA A 93 -4.90 3.57 -2.19
N LEU A 94 -4.03 2.63 -1.86
CA LEU A 94 -2.77 2.44 -2.56
C LEU A 94 -3.01 1.65 -3.84
N VAL A 95 -2.57 2.19 -4.98
CA VAL A 95 -2.68 1.50 -6.28
C VAL A 95 -1.31 1.38 -6.95
N PRO A 96 -0.99 0.23 -7.53
CA PRO A 96 0.16 0.08 -8.40
C PRO A 96 0.06 1.03 -9.59
N LEU A 97 1.14 1.76 -9.86
CA LEU A 97 1.28 2.67 -10.97
C LEU A 97 2.30 2.12 -11.96
N MET A 98 1.87 1.82 -13.18
CA MET A 98 2.75 1.44 -14.27
C MET A 98 3.48 2.67 -14.80
N THR A 99 4.80 2.58 -14.89
CA THR A 99 5.68 3.61 -15.44
C THR A 99 6.53 3.03 -16.58
N GLU A 100 7.25 3.86 -17.31
CA GLU A 100 8.17 3.39 -18.36
C GLU A 100 9.26 2.45 -17.82
N ASP A 101 9.67 2.65 -16.56
CA ASP A 101 10.74 1.89 -15.89
C ASP A 101 10.24 0.68 -15.09
N GLY A 102 8.91 0.40 -15.10
CA GLY A 102 8.31 -0.71 -14.35
C GLY A 102 7.12 -0.28 -13.50
N PHE A 103 7.13 -0.61 -12.22
CA PHE A 103 6.04 -0.27 -11.30
C PHE A 103 6.49 0.67 -10.18
N SER A 104 5.59 1.56 -9.81
CA SER A 104 5.62 2.38 -8.60
C SER A 104 4.26 2.25 -7.90
N ALA A 105 3.97 3.12 -6.95
CA ALA A 105 2.66 3.21 -6.32
C ALA A 105 2.17 4.65 -6.30
N ALA A 106 0.87 4.83 -6.23
CA ALA A 106 0.22 6.13 -6.08
C ALA A 106 -0.96 6.02 -5.12
N ILE A 107 -1.39 7.14 -4.56
CA ILE A 107 -2.60 7.23 -3.75
C ILE A 107 -3.77 7.56 -4.68
N ALA A 108 -4.80 6.74 -4.65
CA ALA A 108 -6.01 6.92 -5.43
C ALA A 108 -7.22 7.19 -4.52
N THR A 109 -8.02 8.18 -4.86
CA THR A 109 -9.43 8.26 -4.46
C THR A 109 -10.29 7.62 -5.55
N LYS A 110 -11.60 7.55 -5.37
CA LYS A 110 -12.51 7.06 -6.43
C LYS A 110 -12.48 7.91 -7.70
N THR A 111 -12.01 9.16 -7.62
CA THR A 111 -12.07 10.14 -8.73
C THR A 111 -10.72 10.72 -9.12
N ASN A 112 -9.69 10.56 -8.31
CA ASN A 112 -8.39 11.19 -8.52
C ASN A 112 -7.25 10.23 -8.20
N LEU A 113 -6.10 10.49 -8.82
CA LEU A 113 -4.84 9.81 -8.60
C LEU A 113 -3.77 10.84 -8.24
N SER A 114 -2.94 10.55 -7.24
CA SER A 114 -1.76 11.37 -6.92
C SER A 114 -0.65 11.19 -7.96
N ALA A 115 0.40 11.98 -7.84
CA ALA A 115 1.68 11.63 -8.46
C ALA A 115 2.21 10.29 -7.90
N ALA A 116 3.16 9.69 -8.59
CA ALA A 116 3.88 8.52 -8.08
C ALA A 116 4.53 8.85 -6.73
N LEU A 117 4.42 7.92 -5.78
CA LEU A 117 5.17 8.01 -4.53
C LEU A 117 6.67 7.85 -4.81
N SER A 118 7.49 8.41 -3.94
CA SER A 118 8.94 8.22 -4.04
C SER A 118 9.33 6.74 -3.84
N PRO A 119 10.44 6.27 -4.41
CA PRO A 119 10.92 4.90 -4.19
C PRO A 119 11.11 4.58 -2.70
N ASP A 120 11.57 5.56 -1.91
CA ASP A 120 11.71 5.43 -0.46
C ASP A 120 10.38 5.20 0.23
N ALA A 121 9.34 5.94 -0.15
CA ALA A 121 8.00 5.78 0.41
C ALA A 121 7.40 4.42 0.04
N VAL A 122 7.53 3.99 -1.21
CA VAL A 122 7.07 2.67 -1.65
C VAL A 122 7.77 1.55 -0.86
N SER A 123 9.09 1.62 -0.72
CA SER A 123 9.85 0.65 0.09
C SER A 123 9.44 0.67 1.56
N GLY A 124 9.20 1.86 2.13
CA GLY A 124 8.71 2.00 3.51
C GLY A 124 7.33 1.40 3.72
N LEU A 125 6.44 1.48 2.72
CA LEU A 125 5.13 0.85 2.77
C LEU A 125 5.21 -0.67 2.80
N CYS A 126 6.16 -1.29 2.11
CA CYS A 126 6.39 -2.74 2.20
C CYS A 126 6.66 -3.17 3.65
N TRP A 127 7.45 -2.40 4.39
CA TRP A 127 7.72 -2.66 5.82
C TRP A 127 6.50 -2.39 6.71
N LEU A 128 5.80 -1.27 6.48
CA LEU A 128 4.67 -0.87 7.32
C LEU A 128 3.46 -1.78 7.16
N ARG A 129 3.20 -2.28 5.96
CA ARG A 129 2.12 -3.25 5.71
C ARG A 129 2.48 -4.65 6.22
N GLY A 130 3.77 -4.98 6.27
CA GLY A 130 4.25 -6.25 6.82
C GLY A 130 3.95 -7.48 5.96
N ASP A 131 3.45 -7.29 4.74
CA ASP A 131 3.02 -8.39 3.86
C ASP A 131 4.18 -8.87 2.98
N ASN A 132 4.92 -7.94 2.40
CA ASN A 132 6.07 -8.23 1.54
C ASN A 132 7.21 -7.25 1.84
N TYR A 133 8.34 -7.75 2.21
CA TYR A 133 9.57 -7.00 2.44
C TYR A 133 10.71 -7.62 1.62
N PRO A 134 11.73 -6.84 1.22
CA PRO A 134 12.84 -7.39 0.47
C PRO A 134 13.61 -8.42 1.30
N GLU A 135 13.82 -9.62 0.74
CA GLU A 135 14.63 -10.66 1.40
C GLU A 135 16.08 -10.19 1.64
N GLN A 136 16.58 -9.33 0.80
CA GLN A 136 17.90 -8.73 0.93
C GLN A 136 17.87 -7.26 0.50
N PHE A 137 18.49 -6.41 1.28
CA PHE A 137 18.67 -5.00 0.92
C PHE A 137 20.05 -4.47 1.31
N SER A 138 20.50 -3.47 0.58
CA SER A 138 21.79 -2.84 0.79
C SER A 138 21.67 -1.72 1.83
N THR A 139 22.68 -1.60 2.68
CA THR A 139 22.88 -0.50 3.62
C THR A 139 24.21 0.19 3.34
N GLU A 140 24.46 1.31 3.97
CA GLU A 140 25.77 1.99 3.84
C GLU A 140 26.95 1.12 4.29
N SER A 141 26.74 0.22 5.24
CA SER A 141 27.78 -0.67 5.81
C SER A 141 27.83 -2.05 5.17
N GLY A 142 26.92 -2.38 4.21
CA GLY A 142 26.88 -3.68 3.57
C GLY A 142 25.47 -4.10 3.17
N SER A 143 25.21 -5.40 3.19
CA SER A 143 23.89 -5.97 2.95
C SER A 143 23.32 -6.61 4.21
N TYR A 144 22.00 -6.60 4.33
CA TYR A 144 21.25 -7.32 5.36
C TYR A 144 20.31 -8.30 4.70
N THR A 145 20.34 -9.57 5.15
CA THR A 145 19.43 -10.61 4.67
C THR A 145 18.35 -10.83 5.71
N VAL A 146 17.09 -10.68 5.30
CA VAL A 146 15.92 -10.80 6.17
C VAL A 146 15.40 -12.22 6.13
N SER A 147 15.28 -12.86 7.28
CA SER A 147 14.65 -14.18 7.42
C SER A 147 13.17 -14.04 7.79
N SER A 148 12.83 -13.04 8.60
CA SER A 148 11.46 -12.78 9.04
C SER A 148 11.31 -11.32 9.47
N ALA A 149 10.15 -10.74 9.20
CA ALA A 149 9.77 -9.44 9.74
C ALA A 149 8.29 -9.44 10.15
N LYS A 150 7.97 -8.65 11.17
CA LYS A 150 6.59 -8.44 11.61
C LYS A 150 6.42 -7.01 12.08
N THR A 151 5.43 -6.33 11.54
CA THR A 151 5.07 -4.96 11.93
C THR A 151 3.85 -4.98 12.87
N GLN A 152 3.90 -4.14 13.89
CA GLN A 152 2.80 -3.87 14.80
C GLN A 152 2.66 -2.37 14.99
N LEU A 153 1.44 -1.86 14.85
CA LEU A 153 1.12 -0.47 15.13
C LEU A 153 0.58 -0.34 16.55
N SER A 154 0.96 0.75 17.20
CA SER A 154 0.35 1.20 18.43
C SER A 154 0.12 2.71 18.37
N ALA A 155 -0.90 3.18 19.09
CA ALA A 155 -1.28 4.58 19.09
C ALA A 155 -1.57 5.06 20.50
N GLU A 156 -1.22 6.31 20.78
CA GLU A 156 -1.58 6.99 22.01
C GLU A 156 -2.06 8.41 21.74
N LYS A 157 -2.96 8.93 22.60
CA LYS A 157 -3.42 10.30 22.53
C LYS A 157 -2.42 11.23 23.20
N LEU A 158 -2.01 12.28 22.47
CA LEU A 158 -1.22 13.38 23.01
C LEU A 158 -2.11 14.64 23.18
N PRO A 159 -1.67 15.65 23.96
CA PRO A 159 -2.41 16.90 24.11
C PRO A 159 -2.68 17.63 22.79
N ASP A 160 -1.78 17.50 21.81
CA ASP A 160 -1.78 18.19 20.53
C ASP A 160 -2.05 17.30 19.31
N GLY A 161 -2.43 16.03 19.53
CA GLY A 161 -2.72 15.12 18.44
C GLY A 161 -2.65 13.65 18.84
N PHE A 162 -2.16 12.83 17.96
CA PHE A 162 -1.95 11.40 18.18
C PHE A 162 -0.49 11.03 17.91
N HIS A 163 0.01 10.06 18.63
CA HIS A 163 1.31 9.46 18.34
C HIS A 163 1.12 8.02 17.93
N VAL A 164 1.57 7.68 16.75
CA VAL A 164 1.56 6.32 16.21
C VAL A 164 2.98 5.79 16.17
N THR A 165 3.18 4.62 16.72
CA THR A 165 4.47 3.92 16.71
C THR A 165 4.34 2.64 15.89
N ALA A 166 5.20 2.50 14.87
CA ALA A 166 5.40 1.23 14.16
C ALA A 166 6.56 0.47 14.81
N ALA A 167 6.25 -0.65 15.45
CA ALA A 167 7.25 -1.56 15.97
C ALA A 167 7.48 -2.68 14.95
N ILE A 168 8.69 -2.74 14.38
CA ILE A 168 9.10 -3.74 13.40
C ILE A 168 10.04 -4.72 14.08
N PHE A 169 9.65 -5.98 14.16
CA PHE A 169 10.45 -7.07 14.71
C PHE A 169 11.16 -7.76 13.53
N LEU A 170 12.47 -7.69 13.53
CA LEU A 170 13.32 -8.10 12.42
C LEU A 170 14.23 -9.25 12.83
N GLU A 171 14.23 -10.33 12.04
CA GLU A 171 15.16 -11.45 12.12
C GLU A 171 15.95 -11.54 10.81
N GLY A 172 17.26 -11.73 10.90
CA GLY A 172 18.11 -11.81 9.72
C GLY A 172 19.60 -11.81 10.05
N GLU A 173 20.41 -11.70 9.01
CA GLU A 173 21.87 -11.73 9.07
C GLU A 173 22.45 -10.46 8.43
N GLY A 174 23.47 -9.88 9.06
CA GLY A 174 24.15 -8.68 8.63
C GLY A 174 24.26 -7.60 9.71
N ASP A 175 24.50 -6.37 9.29
CA ASP A 175 24.56 -5.23 10.21
C ASP A 175 23.13 -4.77 10.59
N PHE A 176 22.67 -5.26 11.76
CA PHE A 176 21.33 -4.93 12.26
C PHE A 176 21.14 -3.43 12.52
N GLU A 177 22.17 -2.74 13.00
CA GLU A 177 22.06 -1.30 13.34
C GLU A 177 21.83 -0.48 12.07
N ALA A 178 22.64 -0.70 11.03
CA ALA A 178 22.46 -0.03 9.74
C ALA A 178 21.12 -0.40 9.08
N ALA A 179 20.70 -1.67 9.16
CA ALA A 179 19.41 -2.11 8.68
C ALA A 179 18.25 -1.41 9.38
N SER A 180 18.33 -1.31 10.73
CA SER A 180 17.31 -0.65 11.56
C SER A 180 17.15 0.83 11.21
N GLN A 181 18.26 1.54 11.00
CA GLN A 181 18.26 2.95 10.64
C GLN A 181 17.65 3.16 9.26
N GLU A 182 18.01 2.33 8.29
CA GLU A 182 17.48 2.45 6.94
C GLU A 182 15.99 2.12 6.87
N ILE A 183 15.54 1.03 7.52
CA ILE A 183 14.11 0.69 7.61
C ILE A 183 13.32 1.83 8.25
N ALA A 184 13.83 2.39 9.35
CA ALA A 184 13.17 3.51 10.01
C ALA A 184 13.07 4.74 9.09
N ARG A 185 14.11 5.07 8.34
CA ARG A 185 14.14 6.15 7.37
C ARG A 185 13.09 5.95 6.27
N LEU A 186 13.00 4.75 5.70
CA LEU A 186 12.03 4.40 4.66
C LEU A 186 10.59 4.49 5.18
N CYS A 187 10.31 3.94 6.36
CA CYS A 187 8.98 4.03 6.96
C CYS A 187 8.58 5.48 7.31
N GLN A 188 9.52 6.33 7.71
CA GLN A 188 9.27 7.76 7.91
C GLN A 188 8.93 8.46 6.58
N ALA A 189 9.60 8.12 5.48
CA ALA A 189 9.26 8.64 4.16
C ALA A 189 7.86 8.21 3.73
N ALA A 190 7.50 6.93 3.93
CA ALA A 190 6.18 6.41 3.66
C ALA A 190 5.08 7.16 4.44
N PHE A 191 5.25 7.29 5.75
CA PHE A 191 4.29 8.03 6.59
C PHE A 191 4.12 9.47 6.13
N ARG A 192 5.22 10.17 5.88
CA ARG A 192 5.19 11.57 5.43
C ARG A 192 4.40 11.71 4.14
N GLU A 193 4.72 10.92 3.11
CA GLU A 193 4.09 11.05 1.81
C GLU A 193 2.63 10.56 1.81
N THR A 194 2.28 9.53 2.57
CA THR A 194 0.90 9.01 2.59
C THR A 194 0.02 9.74 3.60
N VAL A 195 0.33 9.65 4.89
CA VAL A 195 -0.54 10.18 5.95
C VAL A 195 -0.43 11.69 6.05
N SER A 196 0.79 12.26 6.08
CA SER A 196 0.94 13.70 6.32
C SER A 196 0.57 14.54 5.10
N GLU A 197 0.94 14.13 3.88
CA GLU A 197 0.73 14.91 2.67
C GLU A 197 -0.63 14.62 2.03
N TYR A 198 -0.99 13.34 1.88
CA TYR A 198 -2.24 12.93 1.21
C TYR A 198 -3.39 12.62 2.17
N HIS A 199 -3.15 12.58 3.49
CA HIS A 199 -4.12 12.14 4.50
C HIS A 199 -4.68 10.74 4.17
N ALA A 200 -3.84 9.89 3.60
CA ALA A 200 -4.20 8.55 3.16
C ALA A 200 -3.87 7.52 4.24
N ASP A 201 -4.83 6.66 4.58
CA ASP A 201 -4.58 5.49 5.41
C ASP A 201 -4.44 4.25 4.53
N VAL A 202 -3.20 3.87 4.26
CA VAL A 202 -2.86 2.72 3.41
C VAL A 202 -2.04 1.65 4.13
N PHE A 203 -1.96 1.72 5.46
CA PHE A 203 -1.31 0.73 6.31
C PHE A 203 -1.96 0.61 7.71
N ASP A 204 -3.29 0.72 7.77
CA ASP A 204 -4.14 0.43 8.93
C ASP A 204 -3.89 1.34 10.17
N VAL A 205 -3.55 2.61 9.96
CA VAL A 205 -3.38 3.61 11.05
C VAL A 205 -4.73 3.95 11.68
N GLU A 206 -5.77 4.18 10.87
CA GLU A 206 -7.11 4.50 11.36
C GLU A 206 -7.69 3.37 12.23
N PRO A 207 -7.68 2.10 11.82
CA PRO A 207 -8.07 0.99 12.68
C PRO A 207 -7.28 0.92 13.99
N CYS A 208 -5.98 1.21 13.96
CA CYS A 208 -5.14 1.28 15.14
C CYS A 208 -5.62 2.38 16.12
N LEU A 209 -5.88 3.59 15.61
CA LEU A 209 -6.43 4.69 16.41
C LEU A 209 -7.80 4.35 17.00
N TRP A 210 -8.72 3.79 16.21
CA TRP A 210 -10.02 3.36 16.70
C TRP A 210 -9.92 2.29 17.79
N SER A 211 -8.97 1.37 17.69
CA SER A 211 -8.79 0.31 18.71
C SER A 211 -8.22 0.82 20.03
N GLN A 212 -7.34 1.83 20.00
CA GLN A 212 -6.57 2.26 21.16
C GLN A 212 -6.96 3.65 21.70
N CYS A 213 -7.50 4.52 20.84
CA CYS A 213 -7.89 5.90 21.17
C CYS A 213 -9.37 6.17 20.85
N TYR A 214 -10.25 5.17 21.02
CA TYR A 214 -11.67 5.22 20.61
C TYR A 214 -12.39 6.51 21.00
N LYS A 215 -12.30 6.91 22.29
CA LYS A 215 -13.02 8.11 22.81
C LYS A 215 -12.57 9.42 22.16
N ASP A 216 -11.30 9.47 21.77
CA ASP A 216 -10.73 10.66 21.15
C ASP A 216 -11.06 10.69 19.66
N MET A 217 -11.12 9.51 19.01
CA MET A 217 -11.54 9.37 17.62
C MET A 217 -13.03 9.65 17.41
N GLU A 218 -13.92 9.38 18.38
CA GLU A 218 -15.33 9.80 18.32
C GLU A 218 -15.50 11.34 18.22
N GLN A 219 -14.53 12.11 18.65
CA GLN A 219 -14.54 13.56 18.68
C GLN A 219 -13.69 14.21 17.57
N SER A 220 -13.08 13.40 16.70
CA SER A 220 -12.19 13.86 15.64
C SER A 220 -12.55 13.19 14.32
N ASP A 221 -12.36 13.92 13.22
CA ASP A 221 -12.38 13.29 11.89
C ASP A 221 -10.96 12.84 11.48
N TRP A 222 -10.88 11.92 10.53
CA TRP A 222 -9.62 11.36 10.05
C TRP A 222 -8.64 12.44 9.56
N LYS A 223 -9.12 13.42 8.78
CA LYS A 223 -8.25 14.45 8.20
C LYS A 223 -7.60 15.31 9.28
N THR A 224 -8.36 15.66 10.31
CA THR A 224 -7.84 16.39 11.48
C THR A 224 -6.84 15.53 12.25
N ALA A 225 -7.15 14.25 12.48
CA ALA A 225 -6.27 13.32 13.17
C ALA A 225 -4.95 13.14 12.40
N ALA A 226 -5.01 12.89 11.09
CA ALA A 226 -3.85 12.73 10.23
C ALA A 226 -2.93 13.98 10.21
N GLY A 227 -3.55 15.18 10.16
CA GLY A 227 -2.80 16.44 10.17
C GLY A 227 -2.10 16.78 11.50
N GLN A 228 -2.47 16.12 12.59
CA GLN A 228 -1.90 16.29 13.93
C GLN A 228 -1.21 15.03 14.44
N MET A 229 -0.77 14.18 13.54
CA MET A 229 -0.20 12.90 13.90
C MET A 229 1.33 12.96 13.95
N HIS A 230 1.88 12.47 15.06
CA HIS A 230 3.30 12.19 15.22
C HIS A 230 3.54 10.70 14.93
N PHE A 231 4.65 10.41 14.29
CA PHE A 231 5.00 9.04 13.93
C PHE A 231 6.41 8.67 14.35
N SER A 232 6.56 7.49 14.91
CA SER A 232 7.86 6.93 15.25
C SER A 232 7.98 5.48 14.78
N VAL A 233 9.20 5.07 14.51
CA VAL A 233 9.52 3.70 14.09
C VAL A 233 10.53 3.11 15.05
N GLN A 234 10.26 1.91 15.52
CA GLN A 234 11.14 1.13 16.39
C GLN A 234 11.43 -0.20 15.69
N VAL A 235 12.68 -0.41 15.29
CA VAL A 235 13.11 -1.70 14.74
C VAL A 235 13.79 -2.49 15.83
N ASN A 236 13.25 -3.65 16.13
CA ASN A 236 13.69 -4.50 17.22
C ASN A 236 14.16 -5.86 16.68
N PRO A 237 15.22 -6.45 17.26
CA PRO A 237 15.57 -7.81 16.92
C PRO A 237 14.43 -8.75 17.35
N HIS A 238 14.00 -9.62 16.44
CA HIS A 238 13.06 -10.67 16.78
C HIS A 238 13.79 -11.73 17.62
N LYS A 239 13.62 -11.68 18.95
CA LYS A 239 14.09 -12.76 19.81
C LYS A 239 13.07 -13.88 19.71
N ASN A 240 13.46 -15.03 19.12
CA ASN A 240 12.71 -16.26 19.31
C ASN A 240 12.41 -16.42 20.80
N MET A 241 11.16 -16.26 21.21
CA MET A 241 10.72 -16.73 22.51
C MET A 241 10.75 -18.26 22.42
N LEU A 242 11.87 -18.82 22.91
CA LEU A 242 12.04 -20.25 23.17
C LEU A 242 11.03 -20.71 24.22
#